data_831b24a41ec22018a826dd952fd73cc6
#
_entry.id   831b24a41ec22018a826dd952fd73cc6
#
_cell.length_a   1.000
_cell.length_b   1.000
_cell.length_c   1.000
_cell.angle_alpha   90.00
_cell.angle_beta   90.00
_cell.angle_gamma   90.00
#
_symmetry.space_group_name_H-M   'P 1'
#
loop_
_entity.id
_entity.type
_entity.pdbx_description
1 polymer ?
#
loop_
_entity_poly.entity_id
_entity_poly.type
_entity_poly.pdbx_seq_one_letter_code
_entity_poly.pdbx_strand_id
1 'polypeptide(L)'
;GQQLNRIRDHYSKLRAALQRKASKGTRSSRRRCRQLLQRLSGKERRFQAWVNHRISKAIVSRAKATNSALALEDLTGIRERVNQQPRSKAERRRTNSWAFYQLRQFLEYKALRAGVALILVPPAYTSQTCHRCLHIHPDPAQSYRSGKQFKCGHCGWEGDADLNGANVIALLGAVVNQPRGSWLACQLQGYRKPALYCEAVRVG
;
A
#
# COMPACT_ATOMS: atom_id res chain seq x y z
N GLY A 1 -4.68 8.62 -7.60
CA GLY A 1 -4.22 9.36 -6.41
C GLY A 1 -4.57 10.83 -6.36
N GLN A 2 -4.45 11.59 -7.46
CA GLN A 2 -4.62 13.07 -7.45
C GLN A 2 -6.04 13.51 -7.04
N GLN A 3 -7.09 12.85 -7.51
CA GLN A 3 -8.47 13.19 -7.13
C GLN A 3 -8.73 12.99 -5.62
N LEU A 4 -8.19 11.93 -5.03
CA LEU A 4 -8.28 11.67 -3.60
C LEU A 4 -7.61 12.79 -2.79
N ASN A 5 -6.42 13.22 -3.21
CA ASN A 5 -5.71 14.30 -2.54
C ASN A 5 -6.47 15.63 -2.64
N ARG A 6 -7.03 15.97 -3.80
CA ARG A 6 -7.86 17.18 -3.97
C ARG A 6 -9.08 17.19 -3.04
N ILE A 7 -9.78 16.07 -2.92
CA ILE A 7 -10.94 15.95 -2.04
C ILE A 7 -10.53 16.07 -0.57
N ARG A 8 -9.43 15.45 -0.17
CA ARG A 8 -8.87 15.57 1.18
C ARG A 8 -8.45 17.01 1.51
N ASP A 9 -7.80 17.69 0.58
CA ASP A 9 -7.39 19.09 0.76
C ASP A 9 -8.61 19.99 0.88
N HIS A 10 -9.64 19.77 0.09
CA HIS A 10 -10.92 20.48 0.19
C HIS A 10 -11.55 20.31 1.58
N TYR A 11 -11.70 19.09 2.08
CA TYR A 11 -12.23 18.83 3.42
C TYR A 11 -11.34 19.39 4.52
N SER A 12 -10.03 19.37 4.35
CA SER A 12 -9.09 19.98 5.29
C SER A 12 -9.27 21.49 5.40
N LYS A 13 -9.41 22.18 4.26
CA LYS A 13 -9.67 23.63 4.21
C LYS A 13 -11.01 23.98 4.86
N LEU A 14 -12.06 23.24 4.56
CA LEU A 14 -13.39 23.39 5.17
C LEU A 14 -13.34 23.21 6.70
N ARG A 15 -12.65 22.18 7.19
CA ARG A 15 -12.48 21.93 8.62
C ARG A 15 -11.75 23.10 9.30
N ALA A 16 -10.65 23.56 8.72
CA ALA A 16 -9.89 24.68 9.26
C ALA A 16 -10.73 25.98 9.31
N ALA A 17 -11.56 26.23 8.30
CA ALA A 17 -12.47 27.38 8.28
C ALA A 17 -13.54 27.30 9.38
N LEU A 18 -14.17 26.13 9.56
CA LEU A 18 -15.16 25.90 10.60
C LEU A 18 -14.55 25.99 12.01
N GLN A 19 -13.34 25.47 12.21
CA GLN A 19 -12.61 25.57 13.49
C GLN A 19 -12.29 27.02 13.85
N ARG A 20 -11.82 27.81 12.86
CA ARG A 20 -11.58 29.27 13.07
C ARG A 20 -12.86 30.01 13.42
N LYS A 21 -13.99 29.71 12.76
CA LYS A 21 -15.30 30.30 13.11
C LYS A 21 -15.73 29.87 14.51
N ALA A 22 -15.51 28.62 14.88
CA ALA A 22 -15.86 28.10 16.19
C ALA A 22 -15.03 28.76 17.31
N SER A 23 -13.76 29.11 17.09
CA SER A 23 -12.91 29.73 18.12
C SER A 23 -13.30 31.20 18.42
N LYS A 24 -13.77 31.91 17.41
CA LYS A 24 -14.07 33.37 17.51
C LYS A 24 -15.58 33.69 17.64
N GLY A 25 -16.45 32.68 17.55
CA GLY A 25 -17.89 32.90 17.46
C GLY A 25 -18.63 32.97 18.78
N THR A 26 -19.90 33.40 18.73
CA THR A 26 -20.85 33.37 19.85
C THR A 26 -21.16 31.91 20.26
N ARG A 27 -21.83 31.70 21.41
CA ARG A 27 -22.21 30.37 21.89
C ARG A 27 -23.02 29.58 20.84
N SER A 28 -23.97 30.22 20.17
CA SER A 28 -24.82 29.61 19.13
C SER A 28 -24.03 29.27 17.88
N SER A 29 -23.16 30.17 17.41
CA SER A 29 -22.31 29.89 16.23
C SER A 29 -21.28 28.80 16.51
N ARG A 30 -20.71 28.74 17.72
CA ARG A 30 -19.82 27.63 18.14
C ARG A 30 -20.53 26.28 18.12
N ARG A 31 -21.76 26.21 18.65
CA ARG A 31 -22.58 24.99 18.62
C ARG A 31 -22.83 24.53 17.19
N ARG A 32 -23.25 25.45 16.30
CA ARG A 32 -23.50 25.15 14.88
C ARG A 32 -22.23 24.67 14.17
N CYS A 33 -21.09 25.33 14.40
CA CYS A 33 -19.82 24.90 13.80
C CYS A 33 -19.39 23.51 14.27
N ARG A 34 -19.58 23.17 15.56
CA ARG A 34 -19.30 21.81 16.07
C ARG A 34 -20.17 20.73 15.39
N GLN A 35 -21.46 21.00 15.21
CA GLN A 35 -22.35 20.08 14.49
C GLN A 35 -21.92 19.88 13.02
N LEU A 36 -21.52 20.96 12.34
CA LEU A 36 -21.01 20.88 10.97
C LEU A 36 -19.70 20.11 10.90
N LEU A 37 -18.79 20.32 11.84
CA LEU A 37 -17.52 19.57 11.95
C LEU A 37 -17.77 18.06 12.15
N GLN A 38 -18.75 17.70 12.98
CA GLN A 38 -19.12 16.31 13.22
C GLN A 38 -19.70 15.67 11.95
N ARG A 39 -20.61 16.35 11.24
CA ARG A 39 -21.14 15.91 9.95
C ARG A 39 -20.04 15.75 8.89
N LEU A 40 -19.10 16.68 8.85
CA LEU A 40 -17.96 16.66 7.94
C LEU A 40 -17.06 15.45 8.19
N SER A 41 -16.73 15.17 9.43
CA SER A 41 -15.94 13.99 9.83
C SER A 41 -16.60 12.68 9.36
N GLY A 42 -17.93 12.56 9.52
CA GLY A 42 -18.67 11.41 9.03
C GLY A 42 -18.64 11.26 7.49
N LYS A 43 -18.70 12.38 6.75
CA LYS A 43 -18.60 12.35 5.28
C LYS A 43 -17.23 11.89 4.81
N GLU A 44 -16.14 12.42 5.38
CA GLU A 44 -14.77 12.01 5.06
C GLU A 44 -14.57 10.52 5.28
N ARG A 45 -15.00 10.00 6.43
CA ARG A 45 -14.88 8.58 6.77
C ARG A 45 -15.64 7.68 5.80
N ARG A 46 -16.88 8.04 5.46
CA ARG A 46 -17.68 7.27 4.49
C ARG A 46 -17.08 7.30 3.10
N PHE A 47 -16.60 8.46 2.65
CA PHE A 47 -15.92 8.60 1.37
C PHE A 47 -14.67 7.71 1.30
N GLN A 48 -13.84 7.73 2.34
CA GLN A 48 -12.64 6.90 2.42
C GLN A 48 -12.98 5.40 2.39
N ALA A 49 -13.99 4.98 3.15
CA ALA A 49 -14.46 3.60 3.13
C ALA A 49 -14.99 3.21 1.74
N TRP A 50 -15.76 4.07 1.08
CA TRP A 50 -16.26 3.82 -0.27
C TRP A 50 -15.13 3.64 -1.28
N VAL A 51 -14.09 4.50 -1.24
CA VAL A 51 -12.91 4.35 -2.11
C VAL A 51 -12.20 3.02 -1.85
N ASN A 52 -11.96 2.67 -0.58
CA ASN A 52 -11.31 1.41 -0.22
C ASN A 52 -12.15 0.19 -0.66
N HIS A 53 -13.49 0.29 -0.58
CA HIS A 53 -14.39 -0.74 -1.09
C HIS A 53 -14.27 -0.93 -2.60
N ARG A 54 -14.17 0.18 -3.36
CA ARG A 54 -13.98 0.12 -4.82
C ARG A 54 -12.64 -0.47 -5.21
N ILE A 55 -11.57 0.01 -4.59
CA ILE A 55 -10.20 -0.47 -4.85
C ILE A 55 -10.11 -1.96 -4.55
N SER A 56 -10.52 -2.38 -3.35
CA SER A 56 -10.44 -3.79 -2.95
C SER A 56 -11.31 -4.69 -3.83
N LYS A 57 -12.51 -4.23 -4.26
CA LYS A 57 -13.34 -4.99 -5.21
C LYS A 57 -12.61 -5.18 -6.55
N ALA A 58 -12.06 -4.10 -7.11
CA ALA A 58 -11.37 -4.17 -8.41
C ALA A 58 -10.16 -5.11 -8.36
N ILE A 59 -9.34 -5.02 -7.30
CA ILE A 59 -8.16 -5.88 -7.13
C ILE A 59 -8.56 -7.35 -7.03
N VAL A 60 -9.51 -7.68 -6.14
CA VAL A 60 -9.94 -9.08 -5.94
C VAL A 60 -10.63 -9.64 -7.18
N SER A 61 -11.48 -8.84 -7.86
CA SER A 61 -12.12 -9.28 -9.11
C SER A 61 -11.10 -9.57 -10.20
N ARG A 62 -10.04 -8.77 -10.32
CA ARG A 62 -8.96 -9.01 -11.27
C ARG A 62 -8.17 -10.26 -10.90
N ALA A 63 -7.79 -10.43 -9.64
CA ALA A 63 -7.07 -11.61 -9.18
C ALA A 63 -7.86 -12.89 -9.44
N LYS A 64 -9.18 -12.88 -9.18
CA LYS A 64 -10.07 -14.01 -9.50
C LYS A 64 -10.12 -14.29 -11.00
N ALA A 65 -10.27 -13.27 -11.83
CA ALA A 65 -10.34 -13.43 -13.29
C ALA A 65 -9.04 -13.97 -13.90
N THR A 66 -7.88 -13.66 -13.30
CA THR A 66 -6.57 -14.14 -13.75
C THR A 66 -6.09 -15.37 -13.00
N ASN A 67 -6.92 -15.95 -12.12
CA ASN A 67 -6.58 -17.09 -11.25
C ASN A 67 -5.25 -16.85 -10.51
N SER A 68 -5.07 -15.66 -9.92
CA SER A 68 -3.83 -15.21 -9.28
C SER A 68 -4.04 -14.99 -7.79
N ALA A 69 -3.01 -15.26 -6.99
CA ALA A 69 -2.95 -14.85 -5.60
C ALA A 69 -2.65 -13.34 -5.46
N LEU A 70 -2.98 -12.77 -4.30
CA LEU A 70 -2.63 -11.41 -3.93
C LEU A 70 -1.49 -11.43 -2.91
N ALA A 71 -0.39 -10.77 -3.20
CA ALA A 71 0.69 -10.52 -2.24
C ALA A 71 0.61 -9.10 -1.70
N LEU A 72 0.67 -8.93 -0.38
CA LEU A 72 0.64 -7.64 0.30
C LEU A 72 1.77 -7.58 1.33
N GLU A 73 2.31 -6.38 1.53
CA GLU A 73 3.21 -6.14 2.66
C GLU A 73 2.47 -6.24 4.01
N ASP A 74 3.11 -6.87 4.98
CA ASP A 74 2.63 -6.83 6.36
C ASP A 74 3.04 -5.51 7.03
N LEU A 75 2.13 -4.55 6.94
CA LEU A 75 2.31 -3.21 7.53
C LEU A 75 1.87 -3.14 9.01
N THR A 76 1.77 -4.26 9.71
CA THR A 76 1.47 -4.30 11.14
C THR A 76 2.54 -3.50 11.91
N GLY A 77 2.11 -2.60 12.80
CA GLY A 77 3.02 -1.74 13.58
C GLY A 77 3.74 -0.62 12.79
N ILE A 78 3.43 -0.42 11.50
CA ILE A 78 4.09 0.61 10.70
C ILE A 78 3.87 2.03 11.25
N ARG A 79 2.71 2.29 11.85
CA ARG A 79 2.41 3.61 12.43
C ARG A 79 3.32 3.95 13.60
N GLU A 80 3.59 2.98 14.47
CA GLU A 80 4.48 3.14 15.61
C GLU A 80 5.91 3.41 15.14
N ARG A 81 6.40 2.59 14.21
CA ARG A 81 7.75 2.77 13.61
C ARG A 81 7.91 4.10 12.88
N VAL A 82 6.91 4.53 12.12
CA VAL A 82 6.92 5.80 11.39
C VAL A 82 6.85 7.01 12.33
N ASN A 83 6.13 6.89 13.45
CA ASN A 83 6.01 7.98 14.43
C ASN A 83 7.28 8.17 15.27
N GLN A 84 8.15 7.17 15.37
CA GLN A 84 9.44 7.26 16.05
C GLN A 84 10.48 8.08 15.24
N GLN A 85 10.28 8.23 13.93
CA GLN A 85 11.18 9.01 13.09
C GLN A 85 10.84 10.51 13.12
N PRO A 86 11.84 11.41 13.16
CA PRO A 86 11.62 12.83 13.05
C PRO A 86 11.02 13.16 11.68
N ARG A 87 9.78 13.64 11.66
CA ARG A 87 9.05 14.01 10.44
C ARG A 87 8.27 15.28 10.64
N SER A 88 8.06 16.01 9.55
CA SER A 88 7.21 17.18 9.55
C SER A 88 5.76 16.84 9.94
N LYS A 89 5.04 17.82 10.49
CA LYS A 89 3.60 17.67 10.83
C LYS A 89 2.76 17.29 9.60
N ALA A 90 3.12 17.81 8.43
CA ALA A 90 2.45 17.52 7.17
C ALA A 90 2.65 16.07 6.73
N GLU A 91 3.87 15.54 6.82
CA GLU A 91 4.17 14.15 6.49
C GLU A 91 3.50 13.17 7.44
N ARG A 92 3.56 13.41 8.76
CA ARG A 92 2.82 12.61 9.75
C ARG A 92 1.32 12.58 9.46
N ARG A 93 0.73 13.73 9.09
CA ARG A 93 -0.68 13.81 8.72
C ARG A 93 -1.00 12.99 7.46
N ARG A 94 -0.15 13.04 6.43
CA ARG A 94 -0.33 12.25 5.19
C ARG A 94 -0.29 10.75 5.48
N THR A 95 0.70 10.29 6.22
CA THR A 95 0.87 8.87 6.57
C THR A 95 -0.27 8.37 7.46
N ASN A 96 -0.62 9.11 8.52
CA ASN A 96 -1.68 8.70 9.45
C ASN A 96 -3.10 8.83 8.86
N SER A 97 -3.27 9.64 7.81
CA SER A 97 -4.57 9.85 7.18
C SER A 97 -4.96 8.73 6.20
N TRP A 98 -4.03 7.88 5.81
CA TRP A 98 -4.35 6.76 4.94
C TRP A 98 -4.84 5.57 5.74
N ALA A 99 -6.01 5.05 5.37
CA ALA A 99 -6.61 3.89 6.02
C ALA A 99 -6.09 2.57 5.42
N PHE A 100 -4.77 2.34 5.49
CA PHE A 100 -4.15 1.08 5.06
C PHE A 100 -4.80 -0.13 5.72
N TYR A 101 -5.00 -0.06 7.03
CA TYR A 101 -5.62 -1.14 7.78
C TYR A 101 -7.01 -1.47 7.27
N GLN A 102 -7.84 -0.44 6.99
CA GLN A 102 -9.18 -0.65 6.43
C GLN A 102 -9.12 -1.27 5.02
N LEU A 103 -8.19 -0.82 4.18
CA LEU A 103 -8.01 -1.40 2.84
C LEU A 103 -7.60 -2.87 2.94
N ARG A 104 -6.65 -3.20 3.83
CA ARG A 104 -6.22 -4.56 4.10
C ARG A 104 -7.39 -5.43 4.55
N GLN A 105 -8.17 -5.00 5.55
CA GLN A 105 -9.36 -5.73 6.01
C GLN A 105 -10.35 -5.98 4.85
N PHE A 106 -10.55 -4.98 3.98
CA PHE A 106 -11.44 -5.14 2.83
C PHE A 106 -10.91 -6.10 1.77
N LEU A 107 -9.60 -6.17 1.59
CA LEU A 107 -8.97 -7.17 0.73
C LEU A 107 -9.08 -8.57 1.34
N GLU A 108 -8.78 -8.74 2.62
CA GLU A 108 -8.83 -10.02 3.33
C GLU A 108 -10.20 -10.69 3.20
N TYR A 109 -11.28 -10.01 3.64
CA TYR A 109 -12.60 -10.64 3.61
C TYR A 109 -13.14 -10.85 2.19
N LYS A 110 -12.81 -9.97 1.23
CA LYS A 110 -13.26 -10.14 -0.17
C LYS A 110 -12.47 -11.21 -0.89
N ALA A 111 -11.18 -11.31 -0.66
CA ALA A 111 -10.34 -12.38 -1.19
C ALA A 111 -10.84 -13.74 -0.70
N LEU A 112 -11.09 -13.87 0.61
CA LEU A 112 -11.67 -15.07 1.20
C LEU A 112 -13.00 -15.45 0.54
N ARG A 113 -13.92 -14.52 0.41
CA ARG A 113 -15.23 -14.75 -0.24
C ARG A 113 -15.13 -15.10 -1.72
N ALA A 114 -14.10 -14.65 -2.39
CA ALA A 114 -13.88 -14.89 -3.82
C ALA A 114 -13.05 -16.16 -4.09
N GLY A 115 -12.53 -16.83 -3.06
CA GLY A 115 -11.59 -17.94 -3.18
C GLY A 115 -10.22 -17.53 -3.71
N VAL A 116 -9.80 -16.27 -3.46
CA VAL A 116 -8.50 -15.73 -3.87
C VAL A 116 -7.54 -15.82 -2.68
N ALA A 117 -6.40 -16.48 -2.87
CA ALA A 117 -5.36 -16.54 -1.84
C ALA A 117 -4.75 -15.16 -1.59
N LEU A 118 -4.56 -14.79 -0.32
CA LEU A 118 -3.91 -13.56 0.09
C LEU A 118 -2.69 -13.89 0.94
N ILE A 119 -1.53 -13.40 0.53
CA ILE A 119 -0.23 -13.71 1.11
C ILE A 119 0.35 -12.43 1.69
N LEU A 120 0.80 -12.49 2.93
CA LEU A 120 1.50 -11.38 3.58
C LEU A 120 3.00 -11.62 3.51
N VAL A 121 3.74 -10.59 3.08
CA VAL A 121 5.20 -10.62 2.98
C VAL A 121 5.82 -9.57 3.91
N PRO A 122 7.01 -9.84 4.47
CA PRO A 122 7.73 -8.87 5.26
C PRO A 122 8.05 -7.61 4.46
N PRO A 123 7.86 -6.39 5.01
CA PRO A 123 8.09 -5.13 4.29
C PRO A 123 9.58 -4.75 4.18
N ALA A 124 10.47 -5.52 4.81
CA ALA A 124 11.90 -5.21 4.82
C ALA A 124 12.47 -5.24 3.40
N TYR A 125 13.15 -4.15 3.03
CA TYR A 125 13.88 -3.97 1.76
C TYR A 125 13.05 -4.05 0.47
N THR A 126 11.74 -4.24 0.52
CA THR A 126 10.87 -4.36 -0.68
C THR A 126 10.98 -3.17 -1.62
N SER A 127 11.17 -1.96 -1.09
CA SER A 127 11.35 -0.72 -1.87
C SER A 127 12.78 -0.48 -2.34
N GLN A 128 13.77 -1.20 -1.81
CA GLN A 128 15.20 -1.03 -2.10
C GLN A 128 15.78 -2.11 -3.01
N THR A 129 15.11 -3.25 -3.09
CA THR A 129 15.51 -4.40 -3.91
C THR A 129 15.11 -4.18 -5.36
N CYS A 130 16.00 -4.49 -6.30
CA CYS A 130 15.66 -4.55 -7.71
C CYS A 130 14.86 -5.81 -8.01
N HIS A 131 13.68 -5.69 -8.62
CA HIS A 131 12.85 -6.86 -8.93
C HIS A 131 13.45 -7.76 -10.01
N ARG A 132 14.36 -7.22 -10.85
CA ARG A 132 14.95 -7.97 -11.97
C ARG A 132 16.13 -8.85 -11.55
N CYS A 133 17.03 -8.34 -10.70
CA CYS A 133 18.23 -9.07 -10.30
C CYS A 133 18.32 -9.31 -8.78
N LEU A 134 17.36 -8.85 -8.01
CA LEU A 134 17.27 -8.93 -6.55
C LEU A 134 18.42 -8.26 -5.79
N HIS A 135 19.21 -7.45 -6.48
CA HIS A 135 20.30 -6.71 -5.87
C HIS A 135 19.77 -5.53 -5.05
N ILE A 136 20.38 -5.31 -3.89
CA ILE A 136 20.17 -4.16 -3.01
C ILE A 136 21.44 -3.32 -3.04
N HIS A 137 21.33 -2.02 -2.85
CA HIS A 137 22.53 -1.17 -2.82
C HIS A 137 23.51 -1.67 -1.74
N PRO A 138 24.81 -1.85 -2.06
CA PRO A 138 25.79 -2.42 -1.13
C PRO A 138 26.06 -1.52 0.07
N ASP A 139 25.91 -0.19 -0.10
CA ASP A 139 25.96 0.77 1.00
C ASP A 139 24.58 0.92 1.64
N PRO A 140 24.39 0.56 2.93
CA PRO A 140 23.11 0.68 3.62
C PRO A 140 22.58 2.11 3.75
N ALA A 141 23.47 3.11 3.66
CA ALA A 141 23.09 4.52 3.69
C ALA A 141 22.52 5.04 2.37
N GLN A 142 22.66 4.26 1.29
CA GLN A 142 22.25 4.62 -0.05
C GLN A 142 21.10 3.72 -0.55
N SER A 143 20.47 4.15 -1.62
CA SER A 143 19.40 3.38 -2.27
C SER A 143 19.39 3.67 -3.76
N TYR A 144 19.06 2.67 -4.55
CA TYR A 144 18.78 2.83 -5.99
C TYR A 144 17.47 3.56 -6.26
N ARG A 145 16.69 3.82 -5.21
CA ARG A 145 15.43 4.57 -5.29
C ARG A 145 15.68 6.06 -5.06
N SER A 146 15.26 6.90 -6.02
CA SER A 146 15.19 8.36 -5.90
C SER A 146 13.77 8.83 -6.16
N GLY A 147 13.02 9.14 -5.11
CA GLY A 147 11.62 9.53 -5.20
C GLY A 147 10.74 8.44 -5.85
N LYS A 148 10.25 8.72 -7.06
CA LYS A 148 9.45 7.77 -7.86
C LYS A 148 10.26 6.99 -8.89
N GLN A 149 11.52 7.27 -9.05
CA GLN A 149 12.40 6.56 -9.95
C GLN A 149 13.23 5.52 -9.21
N PHE A 150 13.51 4.41 -9.89
CA PHE A 150 14.41 3.37 -9.43
C PHE A 150 15.38 3.08 -10.57
N LYS A 151 16.69 3.10 -10.28
CA LYS A 151 17.74 2.78 -11.23
C LYS A 151 18.74 1.84 -10.60
N CYS A 152 18.72 0.59 -11.01
CA CYS A 152 19.59 -0.43 -10.45
C CYS A 152 21.03 -0.23 -10.94
N GLY A 153 21.96 0.00 -10.01
CA GLY A 153 23.39 0.12 -10.35
C GLY A 153 24.05 -1.21 -10.75
N HIS A 154 23.42 -2.36 -10.45
CA HIS A 154 23.96 -3.67 -10.80
C HIS A 154 23.53 -4.14 -12.20
N CYS A 155 22.23 -4.16 -12.50
CA CYS A 155 21.73 -4.69 -13.78
C CYS A 155 21.27 -3.61 -14.78
N GLY A 156 21.37 -2.34 -14.43
CA GLY A 156 20.99 -1.21 -15.27
C GLY A 156 19.48 -1.02 -15.47
N TRP A 157 18.61 -1.84 -14.84
CA TRP A 157 17.17 -1.66 -14.96
C TRP A 157 16.72 -0.33 -14.38
N GLU A 158 15.88 0.39 -15.12
CA GLU A 158 15.33 1.68 -14.74
C GLU A 158 13.82 1.69 -14.93
N GLY A 159 13.08 2.34 -13.99
CA GLY A 159 11.64 2.45 -14.07
C GLY A 159 10.99 3.08 -12.85
N ASP A 160 9.65 2.96 -12.75
CA ASP A 160 8.89 3.47 -11.62
C ASP A 160 9.19 2.65 -10.34
N ALA A 161 9.53 3.37 -9.26
CA ALA A 161 9.91 2.75 -7.99
C ALA A 161 8.76 2.00 -7.31
N ASP A 162 7.52 2.44 -7.50
CA ASP A 162 6.35 1.79 -6.90
C ASP A 162 6.03 0.50 -7.68
N LEU A 163 6.25 0.50 -9.00
CA LEU A 163 6.14 -0.72 -9.82
C LEU A 163 7.24 -1.72 -9.46
N ASN A 164 8.48 -1.26 -9.27
CA ASN A 164 9.57 -2.11 -8.80
C ASN A 164 9.22 -2.78 -7.47
N GLY A 165 8.78 -2.01 -6.48
CA GLY A 165 8.38 -2.53 -5.18
C GLY A 165 7.23 -3.54 -5.27
N ALA A 166 6.21 -3.27 -6.10
CA ALA A 166 5.10 -4.19 -6.32
C ALA A 166 5.56 -5.54 -6.92
N ASN A 167 6.50 -5.50 -7.87
CA ASN A 167 7.07 -6.72 -8.45
C ASN A 167 7.91 -7.51 -7.43
N VAL A 168 8.67 -6.83 -6.56
CA VAL A 168 9.40 -7.49 -5.45
C VAL A 168 8.44 -8.16 -4.49
N ILE A 169 7.36 -7.48 -4.10
CA ILE A 169 6.32 -8.06 -3.22
C ILE A 169 5.68 -9.29 -3.88
N ALA A 170 5.40 -9.24 -5.18
CA ALA A 170 4.84 -10.39 -5.91
C ALA A 170 5.82 -11.57 -5.94
N LEU A 171 7.11 -11.32 -6.17
CA LEU A 171 8.15 -12.36 -6.13
C LEU A 171 8.27 -12.98 -4.74
N LEU A 172 8.31 -12.18 -3.68
CA LEU A 172 8.35 -12.67 -2.31
C LEU A 172 7.09 -13.48 -1.95
N GLY A 173 5.92 -13.01 -2.39
CA GLY A 173 4.67 -13.74 -2.20
C GLY A 173 4.67 -15.11 -2.90
N ALA A 174 5.24 -15.20 -4.08
CA ALA A 174 5.40 -16.48 -4.78
C ALA A 174 6.30 -17.44 -4.01
N VAL A 175 7.41 -16.96 -3.43
CA VAL A 175 8.33 -17.79 -2.62
C VAL A 175 7.66 -18.27 -1.34
N VAL A 176 7.02 -17.35 -0.60
CA VAL A 176 6.37 -17.70 0.68
C VAL A 176 5.25 -18.73 0.51
N ASN A 177 4.54 -18.68 -0.62
CA ASN A 177 3.43 -19.58 -0.90
C ASN A 177 3.87 -20.94 -1.47
N GLN A 178 5.16 -21.17 -1.69
CA GLN A 178 5.65 -22.46 -2.22
C GLN A 178 6.12 -23.37 -1.10
N PRO A 179 5.55 -24.59 -0.98
CA PRO A 179 5.91 -25.54 0.07
C PRO A 179 7.38 -26.00 0.05
N ARG A 180 8.07 -25.79 -1.07
CA ARG A 180 9.45 -26.25 -1.29
C ARG A 180 10.43 -25.16 -1.73
N GLY A 181 10.19 -23.91 -1.44
CA GLY A 181 11.08 -22.73 -1.50
C GLY A 181 12.26 -22.62 -2.48
N SER A 182 12.65 -23.69 -3.11
CA SER A 182 13.86 -23.78 -3.95
C SER A 182 13.75 -23.10 -5.32
N TRP A 183 12.55 -22.78 -5.74
CA TRP A 183 12.26 -22.32 -7.08
C TRP A 183 12.84 -20.94 -7.42
N LEU A 184 12.72 -19.99 -6.49
CA LEU A 184 13.30 -18.65 -6.68
C LEU A 184 14.84 -18.73 -6.63
N ALA A 185 15.38 -19.56 -5.74
CA ALA A 185 16.81 -19.83 -5.69
C ALA A 185 17.33 -20.40 -7.03
N CYS A 186 16.55 -21.30 -7.66
CA CYS A 186 16.90 -21.83 -8.97
C CYS A 186 16.87 -20.77 -10.09
N GLN A 187 15.92 -19.82 -10.04
CA GLN A 187 15.90 -18.70 -11.00
C GLN A 187 17.10 -17.75 -10.83
N LEU A 188 17.50 -17.48 -9.59
CA LEU A 188 18.64 -16.66 -9.28
C LEU A 188 19.96 -17.26 -9.75
N GLN A 189 20.03 -18.60 -9.83
CA GLN A 189 21.19 -19.34 -10.35
C GLN A 189 21.16 -19.56 -11.87
N GLY A 190 20.23 -18.94 -12.60
CA GLY A 190 20.12 -19.06 -14.06
C GLY A 190 19.46 -20.33 -14.57
N TYR A 191 18.87 -21.16 -13.71
CA TYR A 191 18.13 -22.33 -14.12
C TYR A 191 16.82 -21.97 -14.81
N ARG A 192 16.59 -22.53 -16.01
CA ARG A 192 15.30 -22.35 -16.71
C ARG A 192 14.19 -23.07 -15.96
N LYS A 193 13.08 -22.38 -15.81
CA LYS A 193 11.86 -22.89 -15.23
C LYS A 193 11.34 -24.11 -15.97
N PRO A 194 11.14 -25.26 -15.32
CA PRO A 194 10.42 -26.37 -15.94
C PRO A 194 8.96 -25.96 -16.22
N ALA A 195 8.45 -26.24 -17.42
CA ALA A 195 7.09 -25.84 -17.84
C ALA A 195 5.97 -26.30 -16.88
N LEU A 196 6.18 -27.40 -16.17
CA LEU A 196 5.26 -27.97 -15.17
C LEU A 196 5.00 -27.11 -13.93
N TYR A 197 5.86 -26.14 -13.63
CA TYR A 197 5.70 -25.29 -12.43
C TYR A 197 4.75 -24.11 -12.63
N CYS A 198 4.41 -23.74 -13.86
CA CYS A 198 3.39 -22.71 -14.11
C CYS A 198 1.98 -23.18 -13.77
N GLU A 199 1.72 -24.48 -13.76
CA GLU A 199 0.40 -25.04 -13.46
C GLU A 199 0.16 -25.26 -11.96
N ALA A 200 1.21 -25.45 -11.15
CA ALA A 200 1.09 -25.73 -9.71
C ALA A 200 0.68 -24.51 -8.85
N VAL A 201 0.70 -23.30 -9.39
CA VAL A 201 0.20 -22.09 -8.73
C VAL A 201 -1.29 -21.84 -9.02
N ARG A 202 -1.91 -22.71 -9.79
CA ARG A 202 -3.37 -22.75 -9.94
C ARG A 202 -3.94 -23.41 -8.70
N VAL A 203 -4.46 -22.59 -7.79
CA VAL A 203 -5.28 -23.05 -6.68
C VAL A 203 -6.53 -23.69 -7.32
N GLY A 204 -6.62 -25.02 -7.24
CA GLY A 204 -7.85 -25.74 -7.51
C GLY A 204 -8.92 -25.42 -6.50
#